data_3851784d314745def989bce64821dbbc
#
_entry.id   3851784d314745def989bce64821dbbc
#
_cell.length_a   1.000
_cell.length_b   1.000
_cell.length_c   1.000
_cell.angle_alpha   90.00
_cell.angle_beta   90.00
_cell.angle_gamma   90.00
#
_symmetry.space_group_name_H-M   'P 1'
#
loop_
_entity.id
_entity.type
_entity.pdbx_description
1 polymer ?
#
loop_
_entity_poly.entity_id
_entity_poly.type
_entity_poly.pdbx_seq_one_letter_code
_entity_poly.pdbx_strand_id
1 'polypeptide(L)'
;MRDVLGEETVSERRACQVLGQARSTQRRARQVPDDEEYLTRRIIAIASQYGRYGYRRVTGMLVNEGFLVNHKRVERIWRREGLKVPKRQPKRGRLWLNDGSCIRLRPEHRNHVWSYDFMMARTSNGRPLRLLNIIDEYTRECLAIRVARNLTSEDVLEELHQLFVWRGAPEHLRSDNGSEFTAHKVRDWLKRVDVKTAFIEPGSPWENGYCESFNSKLRDELLNPELFDTLLEARVLVERWRRYYNELRPHSALGYRPPAPAAWMIGDQQLGFSLWGPTGEMTEGRAEALPYPYGHLPGAQVAPLQSPILRPSSRECSTSGE
;
A
#
# COMPACT_ATOMS: atom_id res chain seq x y z
N MET A 1 -20.23 37.47 3.21
CA MET A 1 -20.87 38.62 2.53
C MET A 1 -22.20 38.99 3.16
N ARG A 2 -23.06 38.07 3.60
CA ARG A 2 -24.26 38.39 4.38
C ARG A 2 -23.92 39.04 5.74
N ASP A 3 -22.84 38.65 6.36
CA ASP A 3 -22.41 39.15 7.66
C ASP A 3 -21.79 40.56 7.61
N VAL A 4 -21.41 41.04 6.43
CA VAL A 4 -20.86 42.40 6.22
C VAL A 4 -21.96 43.41 5.86
N LEU A 5 -23.14 42.91 5.48
CA LEU A 5 -24.28 43.75 5.08
C LEU A 5 -25.24 44.01 6.24
N GLY A 6 -24.86 43.73 7.48
CA GLY A 6 -25.75 43.72 8.65
C GLY A 6 -26.41 45.04 9.00
N GLU A 7 -25.92 46.18 8.59
CA GLU A 7 -26.51 47.47 8.93
C GLU A 7 -26.40 48.61 7.86
N GLU A 8 -25.72 48.35 6.73
CA GLU A 8 -25.63 49.41 5.71
C GLU A 8 -26.38 49.07 4.43
N THR A 9 -27.13 50.05 3.96
CA THR A 9 -28.09 50.05 2.86
C THR A 9 -27.51 49.85 1.44
N VAL A 10 -26.54 48.96 1.26
CA VAL A 10 -25.98 48.63 -0.05
C VAL A 10 -26.74 47.46 -0.66
N SER A 11 -27.42 47.69 -1.79
CA SER A 11 -28.15 46.63 -2.47
C SER A 11 -27.19 45.52 -2.96
N GLU A 12 -27.64 44.26 -2.94
CA GLU A 12 -26.92 43.12 -3.47
C GLU A 12 -26.38 43.37 -4.89
N ARG A 13 -27.18 44.08 -5.73
CA ARG A 13 -26.80 44.47 -7.08
C ARG A 13 -25.54 45.34 -7.10
N ARG A 14 -25.49 46.35 -6.25
CA ARG A 14 -24.34 47.26 -6.16
C ARG A 14 -23.10 46.57 -5.58
N ALA A 15 -23.29 45.74 -4.55
CA ALA A 15 -22.20 44.95 -3.98
C ALA A 15 -21.58 43.97 -5.00
N CYS A 16 -22.40 43.26 -5.76
CA CYS A 16 -21.93 42.35 -6.81
C CYS A 16 -21.21 43.10 -7.95
N GLN A 17 -21.71 44.30 -8.31
CA GLN A 17 -21.08 45.14 -9.33
C GLN A 17 -19.70 45.65 -8.89
N VAL A 18 -19.56 46.12 -7.66
CA VAL A 18 -18.28 46.58 -7.10
C VAL A 18 -17.26 45.44 -6.99
N LEU A 19 -17.70 44.21 -6.62
CA LEU A 19 -16.86 43.04 -6.49
C LEU A 19 -16.60 42.30 -7.82
N GLY A 20 -17.17 42.75 -8.92
CA GLY A 20 -17.08 42.08 -10.22
C GLY A 20 -17.69 40.68 -10.22
N GLN A 21 -18.63 40.36 -9.31
CA GLN A 21 -19.23 39.05 -9.14
C GLN A 21 -20.64 38.98 -9.70
N ALA A 22 -20.95 37.95 -10.51
CA ALA A 22 -22.32 37.77 -11.02
C ALA A 22 -23.30 37.47 -9.86
N ARG A 23 -24.50 38.11 -9.88
CA ARG A 23 -25.55 37.86 -8.86
C ARG A 23 -26.01 36.42 -8.79
N SER A 24 -26.03 35.72 -9.93
CA SER A 24 -26.33 34.28 -9.99
C SER A 24 -25.35 33.46 -9.15
N THR A 25 -24.06 33.82 -9.17
CA THR A 25 -23.04 33.17 -8.33
C THR A 25 -23.27 33.43 -6.85
N GLN A 26 -23.68 34.66 -6.50
CA GLN A 26 -23.98 35.02 -5.12
C GLN A 26 -25.22 34.32 -4.55
N ARG A 27 -26.24 34.15 -5.39
CA ARG A 27 -27.50 33.48 -5.01
C ARG A 27 -27.46 31.97 -5.09
N ARG A 28 -26.40 31.42 -5.68
CA ARG A 28 -26.26 29.95 -5.84
C ARG A 28 -26.16 29.30 -4.48
N ALA A 29 -27.25 28.71 -4.03
CA ALA A 29 -27.21 27.81 -2.88
C ALA A 29 -26.43 26.54 -3.26
N ARG A 30 -25.49 26.17 -2.41
CA ARG A 30 -24.72 24.95 -2.60
C ARG A 30 -25.64 23.77 -2.32
N GLN A 31 -25.94 22.99 -3.35
CA GLN A 31 -26.60 21.69 -3.16
C GLN A 31 -25.60 20.72 -2.57
N VAL A 32 -25.88 20.20 -1.38
CA VAL A 32 -25.13 19.13 -0.75
C VAL A 32 -25.84 17.83 -1.13
N PRO A 33 -25.17 16.88 -1.78
CA PRO A 33 -25.76 15.58 -2.08
C PRO A 33 -26.17 14.84 -0.80
N ASP A 34 -27.26 14.09 -0.84
CA ASP A 34 -27.84 13.39 0.32
C ASP A 34 -26.87 12.37 0.93
N ASP A 35 -25.94 11.81 0.13
CA ASP A 35 -24.91 10.86 0.55
C ASP A 35 -23.67 11.51 1.18
N GLU A 36 -23.57 12.84 1.23
CA GLU A 36 -22.35 13.56 1.67
C GLU A 36 -21.97 13.24 3.11
N GLU A 37 -22.94 13.12 4.00
CA GLU A 37 -22.67 12.80 5.40
C GLU A 37 -22.15 11.37 5.58
N TYR A 38 -22.76 10.41 4.89
CA TYR A 38 -22.32 9.01 4.90
C TYR A 38 -20.89 8.89 4.32
N LEU A 39 -20.63 9.53 3.18
CA LEU A 39 -19.34 9.58 2.55
C LEU A 39 -18.28 10.22 3.48
N THR A 40 -18.63 11.31 4.17
CA THR A 40 -17.74 11.99 5.12
C THR A 40 -17.36 11.07 6.26
N ARG A 41 -18.33 10.40 6.88
CA ARG A 41 -18.07 9.41 7.95
C ARG A 41 -17.15 8.29 7.48
N ARG A 42 -17.36 7.78 6.25
CA ARG A 42 -16.51 6.73 5.71
C ARG A 42 -15.09 7.21 5.43
N ILE A 43 -14.90 8.41 4.87
CA ILE A 43 -13.58 9.04 4.66
C ILE A 43 -12.82 9.16 5.99
N ILE A 44 -13.47 9.64 7.05
CA ILE A 44 -12.86 9.78 8.38
C ILE A 44 -12.48 8.41 8.94
N ALA A 45 -13.33 7.40 8.83
CA ALA A 45 -13.06 6.05 9.30
C ALA A 45 -11.81 5.46 8.59
N ILE A 46 -11.73 5.56 7.26
CA ILE A 46 -10.56 5.10 6.49
C ILE A 46 -9.30 5.89 6.89
N ALA A 47 -9.40 7.21 7.02
CA ALA A 47 -8.26 8.06 7.40
C ALA A 47 -7.74 7.75 8.82
N SER A 48 -8.63 7.42 9.75
CA SER A 48 -8.28 7.02 11.11
C SER A 48 -7.62 5.65 11.15
N GLN A 49 -8.10 4.71 10.34
CA GLN A 49 -7.53 3.36 10.25
C GLN A 49 -6.18 3.35 9.52
N TYR A 50 -6.03 4.18 8.49
CA TYR A 50 -4.85 4.24 7.63
C TYR A 50 -4.21 5.63 7.64
N GLY A 51 -3.63 6.05 8.75
CA GLY A 51 -3.08 7.40 8.97
C GLY A 51 -1.99 7.85 7.98
N ARG A 52 -1.44 6.94 7.18
CA ARG A 52 -0.48 7.22 6.10
C ARG A 52 -1.12 7.41 4.73
N TYR A 53 -2.46 7.29 4.62
CA TYR A 53 -3.15 7.44 3.35
C TYR A 53 -3.66 8.87 3.15
N GLY A 54 -3.32 9.45 2.01
CA GLY A 54 -3.89 10.72 1.57
C GLY A 54 -5.18 10.50 0.76
N TYR A 55 -5.90 11.57 0.49
CA TYR A 55 -7.19 11.55 -0.18
C TYR A 55 -7.25 10.69 -1.45
N ARG A 56 -6.16 10.60 -2.24
CA ARG A 56 -6.14 9.77 -3.47
C ARG A 56 -6.22 8.27 -3.17
N ARG A 57 -5.51 7.78 -2.15
CA ARG A 57 -5.61 6.37 -1.72
C ARG A 57 -6.96 6.11 -1.07
N VAL A 58 -7.45 7.04 -0.26
CA VAL A 58 -8.79 6.95 0.33
C VAL A 58 -9.86 6.89 -0.78
N THR A 59 -9.72 7.67 -1.85
CA THR A 59 -10.60 7.55 -3.02
C THR A 59 -10.53 6.15 -3.64
N GLY A 60 -9.32 5.59 -3.81
CA GLY A 60 -9.16 4.24 -4.34
C GLY A 60 -9.84 3.18 -3.47
N MET A 61 -9.75 3.29 -2.13
CA MET A 61 -10.45 2.39 -1.22
C MET A 61 -11.96 2.52 -1.34
N LEU A 62 -12.49 3.75 -1.37
CA LEU A 62 -13.92 4.00 -1.55
C LEU A 62 -14.44 3.40 -2.87
N VAL A 63 -13.69 3.55 -3.96
CA VAL A 63 -14.05 2.94 -5.25
C VAL A 63 -14.05 1.41 -5.17
N ASN A 64 -13.06 0.82 -4.49
CA ASN A 64 -13.02 -0.63 -4.26
C ASN A 64 -14.16 -1.13 -3.36
N GLU A 65 -14.72 -0.26 -2.50
CA GLU A 65 -15.92 -0.51 -1.69
C GLU A 65 -17.23 -0.27 -2.47
N GLY A 66 -17.16 0.11 -3.75
CA GLY A 66 -18.32 0.33 -4.62
C GLY A 66 -18.86 1.77 -4.64
N PHE A 67 -18.18 2.74 -4.01
CA PHE A 67 -18.61 4.14 -4.07
C PHE A 67 -18.32 4.76 -5.44
N LEU A 68 -19.32 5.36 -6.05
CA LEU A 68 -19.18 6.17 -7.26
C LEU A 68 -18.74 7.60 -6.88
N VAL A 69 -17.47 7.79 -6.63
CA VAL A 69 -16.94 9.06 -6.12
C VAL A 69 -15.74 9.55 -6.91
N ASN A 70 -15.71 10.87 -7.18
CA ASN A 70 -14.56 11.53 -7.81
C ASN A 70 -13.56 11.98 -6.73
N HIS A 71 -12.27 11.82 -7.03
CA HIS A 71 -11.18 12.25 -6.14
C HIS A 71 -11.26 13.73 -5.72
N LYS A 72 -11.78 14.62 -6.58
CA LYS A 72 -12.00 16.04 -6.24
C LYS A 72 -13.04 16.22 -5.13
N ARG A 73 -14.10 15.38 -5.10
CA ARG A 73 -15.10 15.39 -4.04
C ARG A 73 -14.48 14.92 -2.72
N VAL A 74 -13.71 13.83 -2.76
CA VAL A 74 -12.99 13.30 -1.58
C VAL A 74 -11.97 14.34 -1.07
N GLU A 75 -11.19 14.98 -1.95
CA GLU A 75 -10.23 16.02 -1.58
C GLU A 75 -10.91 17.23 -0.90
N ARG A 76 -12.07 17.65 -1.39
CA ARG A 76 -12.84 18.73 -0.81
C ARG A 76 -13.30 18.40 0.62
N ILE A 77 -13.83 17.19 0.83
CA ILE A 77 -14.24 16.71 2.15
C ILE A 77 -13.00 16.59 3.05
N TRP A 78 -11.92 15.99 2.55
CA TRP A 78 -10.64 15.83 3.25
C TRP A 78 -10.12 17.15 3.84
N ARG A 79 -10.16 18.22 3.03
CA ARG A 79 -9.74 19.56 3.46
C ARG A 79 -10.72 20.17 4.47
N ARG A 80 -12.02 19.99 4.25
CA ARG A 80 -13.07 20.50 5.15
C ARG A 80 -12.94 19.90 6.55
N GLU A 81 -12.69 18.59 6.62
CA GLU A 81 -12.52 17.87 7.90
C GLU A 81 -11.11 18.04 8.51
N GLY A 82 -10.26 18.87 7.93
CA GLY A 82 -8.91 19.15 8.45
C GLY A 82 -7.97 17.95 8.43
N LEU A 83 -8.28 16.91 7.66
CA LEU A 83 -7.48 15.70 7.58
C LEU A 83 -6.11 16.00 6.96
N LYS A 84 -5.04 15.44 7.55
CA LYS A 84 -3.66 15.65 7.09
C LYS A 84 -2.89 14.34 7.16
N VAL A 85 -2.00 14.13 6.19
CA VAL A 85 -1.02 13.05 6.24
C VAL A 85 0.28 13.63 6.78
N PRO A 86 1.01 12.92 7.67
CA PRO A 86 2.34 13.35 8.12
C PRO A 86 3.22 13.67 6.92
N LYS A 87 3.91 14.82 6.95
CA LYS A 87 4.82 15.23 5.89
C LYS A 87 5.93 14.20 5.76
N ARG A 88 6.14 13.73 4.53
CA ARG A 88 7.29 12.90 4.21
C ARG A 88 8.54 13.77 4.25
N GLN A 89 9.62 13.24 4.84
CA GLN A 89 10.92 13.92 4.79
C GLN A 89 11.30 14.16 3.32
N PRO A 90 11.74 15.37 2.93
CA PRO A 90 12.18 15.62 1.55
C PRO A 90 13.26 14.62 1.15
N LYS A 91 13.15 14.06 -0.03
CA LYS A 91 14.25 13.24 -0.56
C LYS A 91 15.47 14.14 -0.69
N ARG A 92 16.59 13.78 -0.07
CA ARG A 92 17.90 14.35 -0.43
C ARG A 92 18.08 14.10 -1.92
N GLY A 93 18.66 15.06 -2.65
CA GLY A 93 18.73 15.10 -4.10
C GLY A 93 19.12 13.77 -4.76
N ARG A 94 18.80 13.61 -6.03
CA ARG A 94 19.18 12.43 -6.79
C ARG A 94 20.71 12.37 -6.89
N LEU A 95 21.27 11.23 -6.53
CA LEU A 95 22.73 10.98 -6.57
C LEU A 95 23.23 10.54 -7.97
N TRP A 96 22.34 10.45 -8.96
CA TRP A 96 22.68 9.99 -10.31
C TRP A 96 22.18 10.95 -11.38
N LEU A 97 22.94 11.04 -12.46
CA LEU A 97 22.58 11.74 -13.68
C LEU A 97 21.47 10.96 -14.39
N ASN A 98 20.51 11.68 -14.98
CA ASN A 98 19.39 11.09 -15.72
C ASN A 98 19.76 10.98 -17.21
N ASP A 99 20.95 10.48 -17.48
CA ASP A 99 21.61 10.46 -18.80
C ASP A 99 21.32 9.20 -19.63
N GLY A 100 20.44 8.30 -19.11
CA GLY A 100 20.12 7.05 -19.80
C GLY A 100 21.18 5.97 -19.70
N SER A 101 22.27 6.17 -18.94
CA SER A 101 23.35 5.19 -18.77
C SER A 101 22.94 3.94 -17.99
N CYS A 102 21.78 3.96 -17.30
CA CYS A 102 21.26 2.82 -16.55
C CYS A 102 20.35 1.96 -17.43
N ILE A 103 20.91 0.92 -18.01
CA ILE A 103 20.12 -0.14 -18.67
C ILE A 103 19.59 -1.06 -17.56
N ARG A 104 18.32 -0.87 -17.20
CA ARG A 104 17.63 -1.72 -16.25
C ARG A 104 16.70 -2.67 -16.99
N LEU A 105 16.78 -3.98 -16.68
CA LEU A 105 15.75 -4.92 -17.11
C LEU A 105 14.40 -4.51 -16.52
N ARG A 106 13.47 -4.09 -17.39
CA ARG A 106 12.11 -3.71 -17.00
C ARG A 106 11.20 -4.92 -17.10
N PRO A 107 10.35 -5.17 -16.11
CA PRO A 107 9.38 -6.25 -16.20
C PRO A 107 8.32 -5.92 -17.27
N GLU A 108 8.04 -6.87 -18.16
CA GLU A 108 7.11 -6.70 -19.28
C GLU A 108 5.80 -7.47 -19.07
N HIS A 109 5.85 -8.59 -18.30
CA HIS A 109 4.70 -9.42 -18.00
C HIS A 109 4.85 -10.08 -16.61
N ARG A 110 3.78 -10.72 -16.16
CA ARG A 110 3.76 -11.49 -14.92
C ARG A 110 4.83 -12.59 -14.96
N ASN A 111 5.50 -12.82 -13.83
CA ASN A 111 6.61 -13.77 -13.71
C ASN A 111 7.82 -13.48 -14.62
N HIS A 112 7.92 -12.28 -15.22
CA HIS A 112 9.12 -11.92 -15.96
C HIS A 112 10.30 -11.68 -15.01
N VAL A 113 10.13 -10.81 -14.02
CA VAL A 113 11.18 -10.50 -13.03
C VAL A 113 10.60 -10.57 -11.63
N TRP A 114 11.11 -11.47 -10.82
CA TRP A 114 10.90 -11.40 -9.38
C TRP A 114 12.11 -10.77 -8.71
N SER A 115 11.88 -10.02 -7.66
CA SER A 115 12.96 -9.48 -6.83
C SER A 115 12.75 -9.90 -5.37
N TYR A 116 13.85 -10.18 -4.68
CA TYR A 116 13.82 -10.42 -3.25
C TYR A 116 14.85 -9.56 -2.52
N ASP A 117 14.58 -9.32 -1.24
CA ASP A 117 15.44 -8.55 -0.36
C ASP A 117 15.22 -8.92 1.10
N PHE A 118 16.22 -8.70 1.91
CA PHE A 118 16.16 -8.92 3.34
C PHE A 118 15.90 -7.63 4.09
N MET A 119 15.01 -7.70 5.07
CA MET A 119 14.79 -6.63 6.03
C MET A 119 15.07 -7.09 7.45
N MET A 120 15.40 -6.14 8.30
CA MET A 120 15.55 -6.39 9.74
C MET A 120 14.53 -5.57 10.53
N ALA A 121 13.95 -6.22 11.53
CA ALA A 121 13.12 -5.63 12.57
C ALA A 121 13.54 -6.20 13.93
N ARG A 122 12.84 -5.84 15.01
CA ARG A 122 13.09 -6.35 16.35
C ARG A 122 11.77 -6.55 17.07
N THR A 123 11.75 -7.52 17.96
CA THR A 123 10.68 -7.66 18.96
C THR A 123 10.87 -6.66 20.10
N SER A 124 9.83 -6.40 20.92
CA SER A 124 9.81 -5.47 22.05
C SER A 124 10.97 -5.70 23.02
N ASN A 125 11.38 -6.96 23.21
CA ASN A 125 12.53 -7.36 24.03
C ASN A 125 13.89 -7.24 23.30
N GLY A 126 13.97 -6.56 22.16
CA GLY A 126 15.18 -6.28 21.39
C GLY A 126 15.71 -7.43 20.53
N ARG A 127 15.10 -8.63 20.57
CA ARG A 127 15.57 -9.78 19.78
C ARG A 127 15.35 -9.56 18.29
N PRO A 128 16.33 -9.89 17.42
CA PRO A 128 16.24 -9.63 15.99
C PRO A 128 15.12 -10.45 15.31
N LEU A 129 14.52 -9.85 14.30
CA LEU A 129 13.67 -10.47 13.32
C LEU A 129 14.27 -10.19 11.93
N ARG A 130 14.44 -11.24 11.14
CA ARG A 130 14.80 -11.15 9.73
C ARG A 130 13.58 -11.47 8.88
N LEU A 131 13.35 -10.66 7.84
CA LEU A 131 12.26 -10.82 6.89
C LEU A 131 12.87 -11.01 5.51
N LEU A 132 12.45 -12.05 4.80
CA LEU A 132 12.72 -12.26 3.38
C LEU A 132 11.47 -11.85 2.61
N ASN A 133 11.56 -10.80 1.80
CA ASN A 133 10.49 -10.30 0.97
C ASN A 133 10.70 -10.71 -0.47
N ILE A 134 9.70 -11.30 -1.12
CA ILE A 134 9.73 -11.70 -2.53
C ILE A 134 8.56 -11.03 -3.24
N ILE A 135 8.83 -10.29 -4.32
CA ILE A 135 7.83 -9.55 -5.08
C ILE A 135 7.93 -9.82 -6.58
N ASP A 136 6.81 -9.83 -7.26
CA ASP A 136 6.76 -9.73 -8.72
C ASP A 136 6.83 -8.25 -9.12
N GLU A 137 7.86 -7.88 -9.87
CA GLU A 137 8.09 -6.48 -10.24
C GLU A 137 7.05 -5.95 -11.21
N TYR A 138 6.41 -6.79 -12.03
CA TYR A 138 5.40 -6.37 -12.98
C TYR A 138 4.06 -6.12 -12.28
N THR A 139 3.53 -7.14 -11.62
CA THR A 139 2.22 -7.07 -10.95
C THR A 139 2.26 -6.27 -9.66
N ARG A 140 3.43 -6.01 -9.09
CA ARG A 140 3.65 -5.40 -7.75
C ARG A 140 3.16 -6.28 -6.60
N GLU A 141 2.81 -7.51 -6.88
CA GLU A 141 2.34 -8.45 -5.87
C GLU A 141 3.48 -8.88 -4.96
N CYS A 142 3.21 -8.91 -3.66
CA CYS A 142 4.09 -9.51 -2.68
C CYS A 142 3.83 -11.02 -2.61
N LEU A 143 4.72 -11.80 -3.20
CA LEU A 143 4.58 -13.25 -3.31
C LEU A 143 4.75 -13.94 -1.95
N ALA A 144 5.76 -13.53 -1.19
CA ALA A 144 6.02 -14.05 0.15
C ALA A 144 6.69 -13.01 1.04
N ILE A 145 6.47 -13.15 2.35
CA ILE A 145 7.26 -12.52 3.42
C ILE A 145 7.55 -13.59 4.48
N ARG A 146 8.75 -14.19 4.44
CA ARG A 146 9.16 -15.14 5.47
C ARG A 146 9.78 -14.42 6.65
N VAL A 147 9.27 -14.67 7.87
CA VAL A 147 9.76 -14.05 9.10
C VAL A 147 10.39 -15.10 10.00
N ALA A 148 11.66 -14.89 10.38
CA ALA A 148 12.39 -15.79 11.27
C ALA A 148 13.39 -15.03 12.14
N ARG A 149 13.98 -15.68 13.14
CA ARG A 149 15.10 -15.12 13.91
C ARG A 149 16.38 -15.06 13.10
N ASN A 150 16.63 -16.12 12.34
CA ASN A 150 17.70 -16.23 11.35
C ASN A 150 17.11 -16.74 10.05
N LEU A 151 17.66 -16.32 8.94
CA LEU A 151 17.33 -16.80 7.60
C LEU A 151 18.64 -17.21 6.92
N THR A 152 18.68 -18.45 6.45
CA THR A 152 19.80 -19.05 5.75
C THR A 152 19.53 -19.13 4.26
N SER A 153 20.52 -19.57 3.47
CA SER A 153 20.33 -19.85 2.04
C SER A 153 19.31 -20.96 1.78
N GLU A 154 19.26 -21.94 2.66
CA GLU A 154 18.30 -23.03 2.62
C GLU A 154 16.87 -22.54 2.78
N ASP A 155 16.64 -21.59 3.70
CA ASP A 155 15.33 -20.95 3.88
C ASP A 155 14.88 -20.19 2.63
N VAL A 156 15.81 -19.51 1.94
CA VAL A 156 15.52 -18.82 0.68
C VAL A 156 15.15 -19.82 -0.41
N LEU A 157 15.92 -20.90 -0.54
CA LEU A 157 15.68 -21.96 -1.52
C LEU A 157 14.34 -22.64 -1.30
N GLU A 158 14.00 -22.95 -0.04
CA GLU A 158 12.71 -23.53 0.32
C GLU A 158 11.55 -22.64 -0.08
N GLU A 159 11.63 -21.33 0.24
CA GLU A 159 10.58 -20.36 -0.11
C GLU A 159 10.43 -20.22 -1.62
N LEU A 160 11.55 -20.09 -2.35
CA LEU A 160 11.54 -20.00 -3.81
C LEU A 160 10.98 -21.30 -4.44
N HIS A 161 11.36 -22.47 -3.93
CA HIS A 161 10.85 -23.74 -4.42
C HIS A 161 9.34 -23.84 -4.28
N GLN A 162 8.79 -23.49 -3.10
CA GLN A 162 7.34 -23.45 -2.88
C GLN A 162 6.64 -22.50 -3.85
N LEU A 163 7.19 -21.31 -4.04
CA LEU A 163 6.62 -20.34 -4.97
C LEU A 163 6.66 -20.83 -6.42
N PHE A 164 7.75 -21.50 -6.85
CA PHE A 164 7.85 -22.04 -8.21
C PHE A 164 6.83 -23.14 -8.47
N VAL A 165 6.55 -23.99 -7.47
CA VAL A 165 5.52 -25.04 -7.58
C VAL A 165 4.13 -24.43 -7.76
N TRP A 166 3.81 -23.36 -7.01
CA TRP A 166 2.46 -22.77 -7.00
C TRP A 166 2.21 -21.75 -8.12
N ARG A 167 3.22 -20.99 -8.51
CA ARG A 167 3.06 -19.86 -9.45
C ARG A 167 3.81 -20.02 -10.77
N GLY A 168 4.64 -21.04 -10.87
CA GLY A 168 5.65 -21.17 -11.91
C GLY A 168 6.91 -20.37 -11.60
N ALA A 169 8.02 -20.76 -12.21
CA ALA A 169 9.29 -20.07 -12.07
C ALA A 169 9.27 -18.74 -12.85
N PRO A 170 9.92 -17.67 -12.34
CA PRO A 170 10.12 -16.45 -13.11
C PRO A 170 11.22 -16.66 -14.16
N GLU A 171 11.25 -15.82 -15.19
CA GLU A 171 12.36 -15.81 -16.14
C GLU A 171 13.64 -15.26 -15.50
N HIS A 172 13.48 -14.25 -14.64
CA HIS A 172 14.59 -13.59 -13.96
C HIS A 172 14.33 -13.44 -12.47
N LEU A 173 15.36 -13.69 -11.68
CA LEU A 173 15.35 -13.42 -10.24
C LEU A 173 16.41 -12.36 -9.92
N ARG A 174 15.98 -11.23 -9.33
CA ARG A 174 16.83 -10.11 -8.93
C ARG A 174 17.04 -10.12 -7.42
N SER A 175 18.28 -9.92 -6.99
CA SER A 175 18.63 -9.70 -5.59
C SER A 175 19.76 -8.69 -5.48
N ASP A 176 19.89 -8.06 -4.31
CA ASP A 176 21.11 -7.40 -3.96
C ASP A 176 22.26 -8.42 -3.76
N ASN A 177 23.49 -7.92 -3.77
CA ASN A 177 24.69 -8.75 -3.53
C ASN A 177 24.88 -9.07 -2.03
N GLY A 178 23.79 -9.46 -1.33
CA GLY A 178 23.87 -9.91 0.05
C GLY A 178 24.87 -11.04 0.25
N SER A 179 25.29 -11.29 1.49
CA SER A 179 26.44 -12.12 1.88
C SER A 179 26.81 -13.21 0.86
N GLU A 180 28.05 -13.18 0.34
CA GLU A 180 28.55 -13.98 -0.80
C GLU A 180 28.18 -15.47 -0.73
N PHE A 181 28.11 -16.01 0.47
CA PHE A 181 27.80 -17.43 0.70
C PHE A 181 26.33 -17.79 0.38
N THR A 182 25.38 -16.94 0.71
CA THR A 182 23.96 -17.15 0.39
C THR A 182 23.72 -17.04 -1.11
N ALA A 183 24.41 -16.11 -1.76
CA ALA A 183 24.29 -15.89 -3.18
C ALA A 183 24.77 -17.10 -4.03
N HIS A 184 25.85 -17.78 -3.69
CA HIS A 184 26.38 -18.93 -4.47
C HIS A 184 25.43 -20.12 -4.50
N LYS A 185 24.94 -20.58 -3.35
CA LYS A 185 24.01 -21.73 -3.30
C LYS A 185 22.71 -21.45 -4.06
N VAL A 186 22.17 -20.24 -3.93
CA VAL A 186 20.95 -19.83 -4.64
C VAL A 186 21.22 -19.77 -6.15
N ARG A 187 22.35 -19.21 -6.57
CA ARG A 187 22.75 -19.16 -7.99
C ARG A 187 22.85 -20.54 -8.63
N ASP A 188 23.51 -21.48 -7.95
CA ASP A 188 23.73 -22.82 -8.48
C ASP A 188 22.40 -23.59 -8.61
N TRP A 189 21.47 -23.35 -7.67
CA TRP A 189 20.14 -23.91 -7.76
C TRP A 189 19.34 -23.28 -8.90
N LEU A 190 19.35 -21.95 -9.04
CA LEU A 190 18.64 -21.24 -10.12
C LEU A 190 19.12 -21.66 -11.50
N LYS A 191 20.43 -21.89 -11.69
CA LYS A 191 20.96 -22.44 -12.94
C LYS A 191 20.40 -23.82 -13.27
N ARG A 192 20.16 -24.68 -12.26
CA ARG A 192 19.59 -26.02 -12.47
C ARG A 192 18.13 -25.99 -12.88
N VAL A 193 17.41 -24.97 -12.46
CA VAL A 193 15.98 -24.78 -12.78
C VAL A 193 15.75 -23.76 -13.92
N ASP A 194 16.82 -23.40 -14.65
CA ASP A 194 16.83 -22.51 -15.84
C ASP A 194 16.26 -21.10 -15.57
N VAL A 195 16.43 -20.58 -14.35
CA VAL A 195 16.06 -19.22 -13.98
C VAL A 195 17.29 -18.30 -14.09
N LYS A 196 17.17 -17.24 -14.88
CA LYS A 196 18.26 -16.28 -15.06
C LYS A 196 18.38 -15.39 -13.84
N THR A 197 19.61 -15.22 -13.35
CA THR A 197 19.91 -14.29 -12.25
C THR A 197 20.19 -12.90 -12.80
N ALA A 198 19.40 -11.91 -12.41
CA ALA A 198 19.64 -10.49 -12.69
C ALA A 198 20.32 -9.86 -11.47
N PHE A 199 21.68 -9.89 -11.46
CA PHE A 199 22.41 -9.27 -10.35
C PHE A 199 22.42 -7.76 -10.50
N ILE A 200 22.30 -7.10 -9.35
CA ILE A 200 22.51 -5.67 -9.22
C ILE A 200 24.01 -5.43 -9.31
N GLU A 201 24.45 -4.59 -10.24
CA GLU A 201 25.87 -4.20 -10.30
C GLU A 201 26.28 -3.50 -9.00
N PRO A 202 27.51 -3.77 -8.48
CA PRO A 202 28.02 -3.06 -7.33
C PRO A 202 27.96 -1.53 -7.57
N GLY A 203 27.27 -0.81 -6.69
CA GLY A 203 27.07 0.63 -6.83
C GLY A 203 25.80 1.06 -7.59
N SER A 204 24.95 0.11 -8.00
CA SER A 204 23.70 0.38 -8.74
C SER A 204 22.43 0.09 -7.89
N PRO A 205 22.23 0.72 -6.71
CA PRO A 205 21.10 0.45 -5.83
C PRO A 205 19.72 0.71 -6.49
N TRP A 206 19.69 1.58 -7.53
CA TRP A 206 18.45 1.86 -8.28
C TRP A 206 17.88 0.64 -9.02
N GLU A 207 18.64 -0.41 -9.23
CA GLU A 207 18.16 -1.63 -9.89
C GLU A 207 17.16 -2.39 -9.01
N ASN A 208 17.29 -2.33 -7.68
CA ASN A 208 16.33 -2.94 -6.73
C ASN A 208 15.20 -2.01 -6.27
N GLY A 209 14.96 -0.90 -6.98
CA GLY A 209 14.01 0.13 -6.56
C GLY A 209 12.57 -0.37 -6.33
N TYR A 210 12.19 -1.55 -6.84
CA TYR A 210 10.89 -2.14 -6.55
C TYR A 210 10.83 -2.76 -5.16
N CYS A 211 11.83 -3.57 -4.77
CA CYS A 211 11.97 -4.09 -3.42
C CYS A 211 12.18 -2.97 -2.40
N GLU A 212 13.04 -2.00 -2.67
CA GLU A 212 13.23 -0.85 -1.78
C GLU A 212 11.93 -0.08 -1.54
N SER A 213 11.17 0.16 -2.63
CA SER A 213 9.86 0.81 -2.52
C SER A 213 8.85 -0.03 -1.74
N PHE A 214 8.86 -1.36 -1.89
CA PHE A 214 8.05 -2.28 -1.12
C PHE A 214 8.45 -2.25 0.35
N ASN A 215 9.73 -2.43 0.65
CA ASN A 215 10.31 -2.44 1.99
C ASN A 215 10.01 -1.15 2.76
N SER A 216 10.09 0.00 2.08
CA SER A 216 9.72 1.29 2.66
C SER A 216 8.25 1.32 3.09
N LYS A 217 7.33 0.70 2.31
CA LYS A 217 5.91 0.65 2.66
C LYS A 217 5.65 -0.31 3.83
N LEU A 218 6.27 -1.49 3.80
CA LEU A 218 6.18 -2.46 4.91
C LEU A 218 6.68 -1.83 6.21
N ARG A 219 7.78 -1.09 6.15
CA ARG A 219 8.33 -0.39 7.30
C ARG A 219 7.40 0.72 7.80
N ASP A 220 6.92 1.59 6.91
CA ASP A 220 6.08 2.73 7.28
C ASP A 220 4.68 2.31 7.78
N GLU A 221 4.13 1.24 7.22
CA GLU A 221 2.73 0.87 7.44
C GLU A 221 2.56 -0.23 8.50
N LEU A 222 3.60 -1.03 8.77
CA LEU A 222 3.55 -2.10 9.78
C LEU A 222 4.72 -2.06 10.77
N LEU A 223 5.98 -2.12 10.31
CA LEU A 223 7.10 -2.37 11.23
C LEU A 223 7.40 -1.20 12.18
N ASN A 224 7.10 0.04 11.77
CA ASN A 224 7.33 1.21 12.62
C ASN A 224 6.19 1.48 13.63
N PRO A 225 4.89 1.32 13.25
CA PRO A 225 3.81 1.56 14.20
C PRO A 225 3.54 0.38 15.15
N GLU A 226 3.96 -0.85 14.82
CA GLU A 226 3.67 -2.04 15.60
C GLU A 226 4.87 -2.47 16.46
N LEU A 227 4.57 -2.96 17.67
CA LEU A 227 5.52 -3.59 18.58
C LEU A 227 5.20 -5.09 18.65
N PHE A 228 6.14 -5.91 18.21
CA PHE A 228 5.97 -7.35 18.21
C PHE A 228 6.54 -7.94 19.52
N ASP A 229 5.76 -8.63 20.30
CA ASP A 229 6.24 -9.28 21.53
C ASP A 229 6.88 -10.63 21.22
N THR A 230 6.35 -11.36 20.26
CA THR A 230 6.82 -12.69 19.89
C THR A 230 7.11 -12.82 18.39
N LEU A 231 7.87 -13.86 18.02
CA LEU A 231 8.06 -14.22 16.59
C LEU A 231 6.75 -14.68 15.95
N LEU A 232 5.90 -15.40 16.69
CA LEU A 232 4.62 -15.88 16.17
C LEU A 232 3.69 -14.72 15.85
N GLU A 233 3.58 -13.76 16.74
CA GLU A 233 2.83 -12.54 16.53
C GLU A 233 3.32 -11.77 15.30
N ALA A 234 4.64 -11.58 15.18
CA ALA A 234 5.24 -10.94 14.01
C ALA A 234 4.86 -11.67 12.71
N ARG A 235 4.90 -13.01 12.68
CA ARG A 235 4.48 -13.81 11.52
C ARG A 235 3.02 -13.57 11.15
N VAL A 236 2.13 -13.59 12.14
CA VAL A 236 0.68 -13.40 11.92
C VAL A 236 0.39 -12.00 11.40
N LEU A 237 0.95 -10.95 12.02
CA LEU A 237 0.70 -9.57 11.62
C LEU A 237 1.32 -9.23 10.27
N VAL A 238 2.53 -9.74 9.96
CA VAL A 238 3.18 -9.56 8.67
C VAL A 238 2.38 -10.26 7.56
N GLU A 239 1.91 -11.50 7.77
CA GLU A 239 1.11 -12.21 6.78
C GLU A 239 -0.26 -11.52 6.56
N ARG A 240 -0.90 -11.01 7.62
CA ARG A 240 -2.11 -10.21 7.51
C ARG A 240 -1.88 -8.94 6.68
N TRP A 241 -0.75 -8.25 6.91
CA TRP A 241 -0.37 -7.09 6.14
C TRP A 241 -0.06 -7.44 4.68
N ARG A 242 0.60 -8.58 4.39
CA ARG A 242 0.86 -9.05 3.02
C ARG A 242 -0.43 -9.26 2.24
N ARG A 243 -1.43 -9.93 2.86
CA ARG A 243 -2.76 -10.10 2.24
C ARG A 243 -3.44 -8.75 2.00
N TYR A 244 -3.45 -7.89 3.00
CA TYR A 244 -3.99 -6.53 2.85
C TYR A 244 -3.27 -5.76 1.72
N TYR A 245 -1.93 -5.85 1.64
CA TYR A 245 -1.13 -5.22 0.59
C TYR A 245 -1.53 -5.69 -0.80
N ASN A 246 -1.77 -6.98 -0.98
CA ASN A 246 -2.11 -7.58 -2.26
C ASN A 246 -3.58 -7.40 -2.65
N GLU A 247 -4.51 -7.48 -1.71
CA GLU A 247 -5.94 -7.60 -1.99
C GLU A 247 -6.71 -6.29 -1.85
N LEU A 248 -6.28 -5.40 -0.95
CA LEU A 248 -7.07 -4.21 -0.59
C LEU A 248 -6.30 -2.90 -0.78
N ARG A 249 -4.98 -2.93 -0.64
CA ARG A 249 -4.17 -1.71 -0.64
C ARG A 249 -4.12 -1.04 -2.01
N PRO A 250 -4.55 0.25 -2.15
CA PRO A 250 -4.48 0.96 -3.42
C PRO A 250 -3.05 1.27 -3.84
N HIS A 251 -2.68 0.91 -5.08
CA HIS A 251 -1.38 1.16 -5.68
C HIS A 251 -1.46 2.20 -6.79
N SER A 252 -0.75 3.32 -6.64
CA SER A 252 -0.76 4.40 -7.64
C SER A 252 -0.26 3.95 -9.01
N ALA A 253 0.70 3.02 -9.06
CA ALA A 253 1.22 2.47 -10.32
C ALA A 253 0.22 1.56 -11.05
N LEU A 254 -0.82 1.08 -10.35
CA LEU A 254 -1.88 0.23 -10.87
C LEU A 254 -3.23 0.97 -10.95
N GLY A 255 -3.21 2.30 -11.08
CA GLY A 255 -4.43 3.11 -11.12
C GLY A 255 -5.25 3.05 -9.83
N TYR A 256 -4.59 2.91 -8.69
CA TYR A 256 -5.17 2.74 -7.35
C TYR A 256 -5.94 1.43 -7.14
N ARG A 257 -5.73 0.44 -8.00
CA ARG A 257 -6.18 -0.94 -7.78
C ARG A 257 -5.18 -1.70 -6.91
N PRO A 258 -5.60 -2.74 -6.19
CA PRO A 258 -4.69 -3.64 -5.48
C PRO A 258 -3.94 -4.56 -6.47
N PRO A 259 -2.74 -5.09 -6.09
CA PRO A 259 -1.90 -5.90 -6.98
C PRO A 259 -2.53 -7.21 -7.45
N ALA A 260 -3.11 -7.98 -6.53
CA ALA A 260 -3.64 -9.31 -6.86
C ALA A 260 -4.78 -9.27 -7.91
N PRO A 261 -5.82 -8.42 -7.78
CA PRO A 261 -6.83 -8.26 -8.84
C PRO A 261 -6.22 -7.79 -10.16
N ALA A 262 -5.24 -6.87 -10.15
CA ALA A 262 -4.59 -6.41 -11.36
C ALA A 262 -3.80 -7.53 -12.06
N ALA A 263 -3.12 -8.40 -11.30
CA ALA A 263 -2.41 -9.55 -11.83
C ALA A 263 -3.35 -10.57 -12.50
N TRP A 264 -4.52 -10.79 -11.90
CA TRP A 264 -5.52 -11.72 -12.44
C TRP A 264 -6.14 -11.21 -13.74
N MET A 265 -6.48 -9.93 -13.79
CA MET A 265 -7.03 -9.31 -15.01
C MET A 265 -6.08 -9.37 -16.20
N ILE A 266 -4.77 -9.31 -15.99
CA ILE A 266 -3.77 -9.42 -17.06
C ILE A 266 -3.74 -10.86 -17.61
N GLY A 267 -3.88 -11.87 -16.76
CA GLY A 267 -3.99 -13.28 -17.18
C GLY A 267 -5.26 -13.55 -18.00
N ASP A 268 -6.38 -12.98 -17.58
CA ASP A 268 -7.67 -13.15 -18.26
C ASP A 268 -7.76 -12.45 -19.62
N GLN A 269 -7.05 -11.33 -19.81
CA GLN A 269 -6.97 -10.67 -21.13
C GLN A 269 -6.24 -11.52 -22.17
N GLN A 270 -5.27 -12.34 -21.77
CA GLN A 270 -4.60 -13.30 -22.67
C GLN A 270 -5.49 -14.50 -23.01
N LEU A 271 -6.46 -14.83 -22.13
CA LEU A 271 -7.42 -15.92 -22.36
C LEU A 271 -8.75 -15.48 -22.97
N GLY A 272 -8.90 -14.18 -23.31
CA GLY A 272 -10.11 -13.66 -23.99
C GLY A 272 -11.36 -13.56 -23.10
N PHE A 273 -11.25 -13.73 -21.79
CA PHE A 273 -12.34 -13.56 -20.85
C PHE A 273 -12.30 -12.16 -20.21
N SER A 274 -13.16 -11.27 -20.68
CA SER A 274 -13.44 -9.99 -20.03
C SER A 274 -14.51 -10.22 -18.95
N LEU A 275 -14.15 -10.10 -17.67
CA LEU A 275 -15.09 -10.12 -16.55
C LEU A 275 -15.90 -8.81 -16.41
N TRP A 276 -15.66 -7.83 -17.28
CA TRP A 276 -16.37 -6.57 -17.31
C TRP A 276 -17.08 -6.41 -18.66
N GLY A 277 -18.38 -6.56 -18.65
CA GLY A 277 -19.21 -6.17 -19.79
C GLY A 277 -19.13 -4.65 -20.05
N PRO A 278 -19.47 -4.18 -21.26
CA PRO A 278 -19.42 -2.77 -21.65
C PRO A 278 -20.34 -1.85 -20.82
N THR A 279 -21.19 -2.38 -19.96
CA THR A 279 -22.13 -1.65 -19.09
C THR A 279 -21.72 -1.58 -17.64
N GLY A 280 -20.58 -2.18 -17.21
CA GLY A 280 -20.12 -2.07 -15.84
C GLY A 280 -20.87 -2.94 -14.81
N GLU A 281 -21.72 -3.86 -15.27
CA GLU A 281 -22.45 -4.79 -14.39
C GLU A 281 -21.63 -6.07 -14.17
N MET A 282 -21.53 -6.50 -12.89
CA MET A 282 -20.94 -7.78 -12.53
C MET A 282 -21.85 -8.92 -12.96
N THR A 283 -21.39 -9.75 -13.89
CA THR A 283 -22.02 -11.04 -14.11
C THR A 283 -21.61 -11.99 -12.99
N GLU A 284 -22.58 -12.53 -12.24
CA GLU A 284 -22.38 -13.57 -11.24
C GLU A 284 -21.91 -14.88 -11.91
N GLY A 285 -20.60 -14.94 -12.17
CA GLY A 285 -19.92 -16.19 -12.51
C GLY A 285 -19.33 -16.78 -11.23
N ARG A 286 -19.83 -17.93 -10.78
CA ARG A 286 -19.25 -18.72 -9.71
C ARG A 286 -17.76 -18.94 -9.95
N ALA A 287 -16.92 -18.16 -9.27
CA ALA A 287 -15.51 -18.47 -9.12
C ALA A 287 -15.38 -19.53 -8.03
N GLU A 288 -15.17 -20.78 -8.41
CA GLU A 288 -14.68 -21.79 -7.49
C GLU A 288 -13.29 -21.35 -7.03
N ALA A 289 -13.19 -20.96 -5.77
CA ALA A 289 -11.94 -20.58 -5.13
C ALA A 289 -11.04 -21.83 -5.04
N LEU A 290 -9.93 -21.80 -5.78
CA LEU A 290 -8.84 -22.76 -5.60
C LEU A 290 -8.29 -22.61 -4.17
N PRO A 291 -8.08 -23.71 -3.42
CA PRO A 291 -7.65 -23.64 -2.02
C PRO A 291 -6.21 -23.11 -1.93
N TYR A 292 -6.02 -22.02 -1.21
CA TYR A 292 -4.71 -21.58 -0.77
C TYR A 292 -4.15 -22.57 0.28
N PRO A 293 -2.85 -22.87 0.27
CA PRO A 293 -2.25 -23.90 1.12
C PRO A 293 -2.15 -23.54 2.62
N TYR A 294 -2.56 -22.36 3.00
CA TYR A 294 -2.65 -21.97 4.41
C TYR A 294 -4.11 -21.95 4.83
N GLY A 295 -4.51 -23.02 5.56
CA GLY A 295 -5.85 -23.37 5.97
C GLY A 295 -6.80 -22.20 6.26
N HIS A 296 -7.95 -22.26 5.65
CA HIS A 296 -9.12 -21.51 6.08
C HIS A 296 -9.43 -21.85 7.55
N LEU A 297 -9.28 -20.86 8.43
CA LEU A 297 -10.02 -20.87 9.69
C LEU A 297 -11.43 -20.33 9.37
N PRO A 298 -12.48 -21.13 9.49
CA PRO A 298 -13.84 -20.63 9.25
C PRO A 298 -14.26 -19.71 10.40
N GLY A 299 -14.78 -18.54 10.08
CA GLY A 299 -15.57 -17.75 11.00
C GLY A 299 -14.94 -16.54 11.70
N ALA A 300 -13.78 -16.03 11.28
CA ALA A 300 -13.30 -14.77 11.82
C ALA A 300 -13.93 -13.58 11.08
N GLN A 301 -14.96 -13.00 11.65
CA GLN A 301 -15.38 -11.64 11.33
C GLN A 301 -14.18 -10.72 11.53
N VAL A 302 -13.86 -9.93 10.50
CA VAL A 302 -12.78 -8.94 10.55
C VAL A 302 -13.15 -7.85 11.54
N ALA A 303 -12.75 -8.02 12.80
CA ALA A 303 -12.84 -6.95 13.78
C ALA A 303 -11.83 -5.85 13.40
N PRO A 304 -12.18 -4.57 13.48
CA PRO A 304 -11.27 -3.47 13.23
C PRO A 304 -10.14 -3.50 14.26
N LEU A 305 -8.91 -3.24 13.81
CA LEU A 305 -7.76 -2.99 14.68
C LEU A 305 -8.09 -1.81 15.60
N GLN A 306 -8.36 -2.10 16.87
CA GLN A 306 -8.44 -1.07 17.89
C GLN A 306 -7.01 -0.69 18.27
N SER A 307 -6.59 0.52 17.93
CA SER A 307 -5.37 1.11 18.45
C SER A 307 -5.54 1.34 19.96
N PRO A 308 -4.55 1.00 20.81
CA PRO A 308 -4.61 1.34 22.21
C PRO A 308 -4.58 2.86 22.36
N ILE A 309 -5.63 3.40 22.99
CA ILE A 309 -5.70 4.81 23.40
C ILE A 309 -4.65 5.01 24.48
N LEU A 310 -3.59 5.73 24.19
CA LEU A 310 -2.65 6.25 25.20
C LEU A 310 -3.42 7.19 26.14
N ARG A 311 -3.71 6.71 27.34
CA ARG A 311 -4.17 7.58 28.45
C ARG A 311 -2.99 8.43 28.89
N PRO A 312 -3.14 9.75 29.06
CA PRO A 312 -2.12 10.56 29.68
C PRO A 312 -2.00 10.16 31.17
N SER A 313 -0.79 9.81 31.61
CA SER A 313 -0.48 9.58 33.01
C SER A 313 -0.58 10.92 33.76
N SER A 314 -1.59 11.05 34.60
CA SER A 314 -1.64 12.11 35.64
C SER A 314 -0.51 11.86 36.63
N ARG A 315 0.55 12.65 36.58
CA ARG A 315 1.49 12.80 37.66
C ARG A 315 0.84 13.71 38.69
N GLU A 316 0.39 13.13 39.76
CA GLU A 316 0.08 13.87 40.99
C GLU A 316 1.38 14.44 41.56
N CYS A 317 1.42 15.75 41.65
CA CYS A 317 2.48 16.47 42.35
C CYS A 317 2.08 16.52 43.83
N SER A 318 2.64 15.61 44.66
CA SER A 318 2.54 15.71 46.12
C SER A 318 3.56 16.71 46.63
N THR A 319 3.06 17.87 47.01
CA THR A 319 3.76 18.79 47.90
C THR A 319 3.59 18.29 49.31
N SER A 320 4.66 17.87 49.96
CA SER A 320 4.77 17.78 51.40
C SER A 320 5.84 18.77 51.83
N GLY A 321 5.39 19.80 52.56
CA GLY A 321 6.27 20.67 53.34
C GLY A 321 6.78 19.97 54.60
N GLU A 322 7.99 20.26 54.91
CA GLU A 322 8.57 20.69 56.16
C GLU A 322 10.05 20.97 55.90
#